data_e4735859320b31c2d5111fc56bd41b34
#
_entry.id   e4735859320b31c2d5111fc56bd41b34
#
_cell.length_a   1.000
_cell.length_b   1.000
_cell.length_c   1.000
_cell.angle_alpha   90.00
_cell.angle_beta   90.00
_cell.angle_gamma   90.00
#
_symmetry.space_group_name_H-M   'P 1'
#
loop_
_entity.id
_entity.type
_entity.pdbx_description
1 polymer ?
#
loop_
_entity_poly.entity_id
_entity_poly.type
_entity_poly.pdbx_seq_one_letter_code
_entity_poly.pdbx_strand_id
1 'polypeptide(L)'
;MSVDLAHIRQIMAEADCLYSETDVEAAIDAMAATINSELAERNPVVFCVMNGGLIFSGKLVPKLNFPLELSYLHATRYRNETSGGELFWKAKPEISFIDRDVLIIDDILDEGHTLGAIIDFCRHAGAAAVHTAVLVDKDHQRKARPDLKADYVGLSCVDRYVFGYGMDYKGYWRNAPGIYAVKGM
;
A
#
# COMPACT_ATOMS: atom_id res chain seq x y z
N MET A 1 -14.28 13.66 19.27
CA MET A 1 -13.59 13.16 20.48
C MET A 1 -12.10 13.42 20.27
N SER A 2 -11.44 14.14 21.17
CA SER A 2 -9.99 14.35 21.11
C SER A 2 -9.30 13.00 21.35
N VAL A 3 -8.36 12.65 20.48
CA VAL A 3 -7.56 11.44 20.69
C VAL A 3 -6.64 11.65 21.88
N ASP A 4 -6.61 10.71 22.80
CA ASP A 4 -5.69 10.73 23.93
C ASP A 4 -4.26 10.42 23.47
N LEU A 5 -3.41 11.45 23.45
CA LEU A 5 -2.01 11.32 23.05
C LEU A 5 -1.19 10.41 23.98
N ALA A 6 -1.56 10.30 25.26
CA ALA A 6 -0.90 9.39 26.18
C ALA A 6 -1.15 7.94 25.75
N HIS A 7 -2.39 7.60 25.41
CA HIS A 7 -2.73 6.30 24.85
C HIS A 7 -1.98 6.00 23.53
N ILE A 8 -1.90 6.97 22.61
CA ILE A 8 -1.18 6.79 21.34
C ILE A 8 0.32 6.50 21.58
N ARG A 9 0.96 7.19 22.54
CA ARG A 9 2.35 6.92 22.92
C ARG A 9 2.52 5.56 23.58
N GLN A 10 1.58 5.17 24.43
CA GLN A 10 1.58 3.85 25.08
C GLN A 10 1.52 2.71 24.08
N ILE A 11 0.66 2.83 23.04
CA ILE A 11 0.58 1.83 21.97
C ILE A 11 1.95 1.57 21.33
N MET A 12 2.70 2.62 21.01
CA MET A 12 4.05 2.47 20.45
C MET A 12 5.04 1.87 21.45
N ALA A 13 4.96 2.27 22.72
CA ALA A 13 5.88 1.78 23.76
C ALA A 13 5.69 0.29 24.07
N GLU A 14 4.48 -0.24 23.89
CA GLU A 14 4.14 -1.64 24.16
C GLU A 14 4.10 -2.53 22.92
N ALA A 15 4.21 -1.94 21.70
CA ALA A 15 4.10 -2.66 20.45
C ALA A 15 5.23 -3.67 20.25
N ASP A 16 4.90 -4.77 19.59
CA ASP A 16 5.89 -5.73 19.13
C ASP A 16 6.49 -5.23 17.82
N CYS A 17 7.80 -5.04 17.73
CA CYS A 17 8.49 -4.76 16.49
C CYS A 17 8.55 -6.04 15.65
N LEU A 18 7.81 -6.08 14.54
CA LEU A 18 7.82 -7.21 13.61
C LEU A 18 9.00 -7.11 12.65
N TYR A 19 9.25 -5.91 12.13
CA TYR A 19 10.35 -5.61 11.21
C TYR A 19 10.97 -4.27 11.58
N SER A 20 12.28 -4.26 11.73
CA SER A 20 13.05 -3.04 11.97
C SER A 20 13.09 -2.17 10.70
N GLU A 21 13.54 -0.92 10.84
CA GLU A 21 13.80 -0.05 9.69
C GLU A 21 14.75 -0.69 8.68
N THR A 22 15.80 -1.36 9.17
CA THR A 22 16.78 -2.04 8.31
C THR A 22 16.13 -3.18 7.50
N ASP A 23 15.24 -3.96 8.11
CA ASP A 23 14.54 -5.05 7.43
C ASP A 23 13.61 -4.50 6.34
N VAL A 24 12.90 -3.40 6.65
CA VAL A 24 12.00 -2.74 5.69
C VAL A 24 12.78 -2.17 4.51
N GLU A 25 13.88 -1.44 4.77
CA GLU A 25 14.72 -0.88 3.70
C GLU A 25 15.31 -1.96 2.80
N ALA A 26 15.78 -3.08 3.38
CA ALA A 26 16.29 -4.22 2.61
C ALA A 26 15.21 -4.87 1.73
N ALA A 27 13.98 -4.97 2.22
CA ALA A 27 12.85 -5.48 1.44
C ALA A 27 12.49 -4.54 0.28
N ILE A 28 12.53 -3.21 0.51
CA ILE A 28 12.31 -2.21 -0.54
C ILE A 28 13.41 -2.28 -1.60
N ASP A 29 14.68 -2.47 -1.21
CA ASP A 29 15.80 -2.62 -2.14
C ASP A 29 15.64 -3.84 -3.04
N ALA A 30 15.27 -4.98 -2.46
CA ALA A 30 15.02 -6.21 -3.21
C ALA A 30 13.85 -6.05 -4.18
N MET A 31 12.75 -5.43 -3.73
CA MET A 31 11.59 -5.15 -4.58
C MET A 31 11.95 -4.20 -5.73
N ALA A 32 12.70 -3.13 -5.46
CA ALA A 32 13.14 -2.18 -6.49
C ALA A 32 13.99 -2.87 -7.56
N ALA A 33 14.88 -3.79 -7.17
CA ALA A 33 15.68 -4.56 -8.12
C ALA A 33 14.79 -5.40 -9.08
N THR A 34 13.75 -6.05 -8.55
CA THR A 34 12.81 -6.83 -9.36
C THR A 34 12.00 -5.92 -10.30
N ILE A 35 11.43 -4.83 -9.79
CA ILE A 35 10.67 -3.87 -10.59
C ILE A 35 11.53 -3.26 -11.70
N ASN A 36 12.80 -2.91 -11.41
CA ASN A 36 13.73 -2.41 -12.41
C ASN A 36 13.97 -3.41 -13.54
N SER A 37 14.09 -4.71 -13.24
CA SER A 37 14.30 -5.73 -14.25
C SER A 37 13.08 -5.98 -15.13
N GLU A 38 11.86 -5.76 -14.64
CA GLU A 38 10.62 -6.11 -15.32
C GLU A 38 9.94 -4.92 -16.01
N LEU A 39 10.04 -3.71 -15.45
CA LEU A 39 9.30 -2.54 -15.89
C LEU A 39 10.15 -1.45 -16.56
N ALA A 40 11.47 -1.58 -16.63
CA ALA A 40 12.36 -0.53 -17.16
C ALA A 40 11.98 -0.07 -18.59
N GLU A 41 11.56 -0.99 -19.45
CA GLU A 41 11.21 -0.71 -20.85
C GLU A 41 9.69 -0.50 -21.07
N ARG A 42 8.91 -0.40 -19.97
CA ARG A 42 7.44 -0.33 -20.04
C ARG A 42 6.88 1.08 -19.99
N ASN A 43 7.71 2.09 -19.63
CA ASN A 43 7.26 3.48 -19.43
C ASN A 43 6.01 3.59 -18.55
N PRO A 44 6.03 3.05 -17.31
CA PRO A 44 4.82 2.94 -16.51
C PRO A 44 4.38 4.29 -15.95
N VAL A 45 3.07 4.39 -15.69
CA VAL A 45 2.50 5.38 -14.78
C VAL A 45 2.47 4.77 -13.39
N VAL A 46 3.04 5.45 -12.42
CA VAL A 46 3.11 5.00 -11.03
C VAL A 46 2.04 5.72 -10.19
N PHE A 47 1.19 4.97 -9.53
CA PHE A 47 0.17 5.51 -8.62
C PHE A 47 0.51 5.20 -7.17
N CYS A 48 0.72 6.26 -6.37
CA CYS A 48 0.76 6.17 -4.92
C CYS A 48 -0.66 6.14 -4.35
N VAL A 49 -1.02 5.11 -3.60
CA VAL A 49 -2.31 5.05 -2.89
C VAL A 49 -2.22 5.83 -1.58
N MET A 50 -2.99 6.92 -1.51
CA MET A 50 -2.97 7.82 -0.35
C MET A 50 -3.92 7.33 0.75
N ASN A 51 -3.58 7.54 2.06
CA ASN A 51 -2.33 8.13 2.55
C ASN A 51 -1.28 7.03 2.87
N GLY A 52 -1.69 5.78 2.95
CA GLY A 52 -0.87 4.67 3.42
C GLY A 52 0.40 4.47 2.59
N GLY A 53 0.25 4.37 1.28
CA GLY A 53 1.37 4.15 0.36
C GLY A 53 2.38 5.29 0.26
N LEU A 54 2.12 6.47 0.87
CA LEU A 54 2.96 7.65 0.70
C LEU A 54 4.42 7.44 1.12
N ILE A 55 4.64 6.92 2.31
CA ILE A 55 6.00 6.73 2.86
C ILE A 55 6.74 5.66 2.07
N PHE A 56 6.07 4.54 1.81
CA PHE A 56 6.63 3.46 1.01
C PHE A 56 6.94 3.90 -0.42
N SER A 57 6.04 4.62 -1.10
CA SER A 57 6.29 5.18 -2.44
C SER A 57 7.49 6.12 -2.44
N GLY A 58 7.61 7.00 -1.43
CA GLY A 58 8.72 7.93 -1.29
C GLY A 58 10.08 7.25 -1.10
N LYS A 59 10.09 6.00 -0.63
CA LYS A 59 11.30 5.18 -0.49
C LYS A 59 11.57 4.32 -1.73
N LEU A 60 10.54 3.75 -2.33
CA LEU A 60 10.66 2.85 -3.48
C LEU A 60 10.95 3.60 -4.78
N VAL A 61 10.19 4.66 -5.09
CA VAL A 61 10.27 5.37 -6.38
C VAL A 61 11.68 5.90 -6.69
N PRO A 62 12.43 6.51 -5.72
CA PRO A 62 13.80 6.95 -5.99
C PRO A 62 14.80 5.82 -6.32
N LYS A 63 14.44 4.55 -6.05
CA LYS A 63 15.26 3.37 -6.35
C LYS A 63 14.93 2.75 -7.73
N LEU A 64 13.87 3.24 -8.40
CA LEU A 64 13.53 2.85 -9.76
C LEU A 64 14.38 3.67 -10.74
N ASN A 65 15.18 2.99 -11.55
CA ASN A 65 16.22 3.60 -12.38
C ASN A 65 15.81 3.84 -13.84
N PHE A 66 14.52 3.98 -14.09
CA PHE A 66 13.95 4.22 -15.42
C PHE A 66 12.97 5.41 -15.39
N PRO A 67 12.71 6.06 -16.55
CA PRO A 67 11.71 7.12 -16.65
C PRO A 67 10.30 6.59 -16.31
N LEU A 68 9.59 7.33 -15.49
CA LEU A 68 8.21 7.04 -15.12
C LEU A 68 7.44 8.34 -14.89
N GLU A 69 6.12 8.29 -14.99
CA GLU A 69 5.26 9.37 -14.53
C GLU A 69 4.67 8.99 -13.17
N LEU A 70 4.83 9.88 -12.19
CA LEU A 70 4.30 9.69 -10.83
C LEU A 70 3.03 10.49 -10.63
N SER A 71 2.00 9.84 -10.15
CA SER A 71 0.76 10.46 -9.70
C SER A 71 0.25 9.77 -8.42
N TYR A 72 -0.90 10.16 -7.94
CA TYR A 72 -1.52 9.56 -6.77
C TYR A 72 -3.02 9.36 -6.98
N LEU A 73 -3.58 8.52 -6.15
CA LEU A 73 -5.01 8.37 -5.98
C LEU A 73 -5.36 8.23 -4.50
N HIS A 74 -6.56 8.63 -4.13
CA HIS A 74 -7.04 8.47 -2.77
C HIS A 74 -8.44 7.88 -2.81
N ALA A 75 -8.54 6.62 -2.50
CA ALA A 75 -9.79 5.89 -2.42
C ALA A 75 -9.99 5.31 -1.02
N THR A 76 -11.22 5.37 -0.52
CA THR A 76 -11.62 4.77 0.76
C THR A 76 -12.91 3.99 0.56
N ARG A 77 -13.15 2.98 1.39
CA ARG A 77 -14.45 2.29 1.39
C ARG A 77 -15.47 3.10 2.16
N TYR A 78 -16.68 3.17 1.62
CA TYR A 78 -17.82 3.68 2.38
C TYR A 78 -18.20 2.63 3.45
N ARG A 79 -18.14 2.99 4.73
CA ARG A 79 -18.43 2.08 5.85
C ARG A 79 -19.93 1.95 6.17
N ASN A 80 -20.83 2.32 5.27
CA ASN A 80 -22.27 2.15 5.49
C ASN A 80 -22.73 0.77 5.01
N GLU A 81 -23.34 0.03 5.90
CA GLU A 81 -23.72 -1.38 5.87
C GLU A 81 -24.72 -1.83 4.81
N THR A 82 -25.16 -1.01 3.88
CA THR A 82 -26.32 -1.31 3.01
C THR A 82 -26.06 -1.36 1.51
N SER A 83 -24.86 -1.11 1.02
CA SER A 83 -24.56 -1.25 -0.41
C SER A 83 -23.15 -1.77 -0.63
N GLY A 84 -23.04 -2.90 -1.30
CA GLY A 84 -21.79 -3.61 -1.55
C GLY A 84 -20.65 -2.74 -2.06
N GLY A 85 -19.80 -2.33 -1.15
CA GLY A 85 -18.40 -2.06 -1.39
C GLY A 85 -18.01 -1.00 -2.42
N GLU A 86 -18.83 -0.02 -2.76
CA GLU A 86 -18.42 1.05 -3.67
C GLU A 86 -17.26 1.86 -3.09
N LEU A 87 -16.24 2.08 -3.94
CA LEU A 87 -15.09 2.89 -3.60
C LEU A 87 -15.48 4.36 -3.59
N PHE A 88 -15.27 5.02 -2.46
CA PHE A 88 -15.38 6.48 -2.40
C PHE A 88 -14.04 7.11 -2.78
N TRP A 89 -14.01 7.80 -3.92
CA TRP A 89 -12.85 8.52 -4.41
C TRP A 89 -12.76 9.90 -3.78
N LYS A 90 -11.70 10.12 -2.99
CA LYS A 90 -11.33 11.46 -2.52
C LYS A 90 -10.49 12.20 -3.56
N ALA A 91 -9.67 11.46 -4.32
CA ALA A 91 -8.91 11.96 -5.46
C ALA A 91 -8.75 10.85 -6.49
N LYS A 92 -9.00 11.17 -7.77
CA LYS A 92 -8.71 10.31 -8.94
C LYS A 92 -7.43 10.80 -9.61
N PRO A 93 -6.69 9.93 -10.33
CA PRO A 93 -5.56 10.38 -11.13
C PRO A 93 -6.02 11.37 -12.21
N GLU A 94 -5.24 12.44 -12.40
CA GLU A 94 -5.49 13.45 -13.43
C GLU A 94 -4.70 13.20 -14.72
N ILE A 95 -3.71 12.29 -14.68
CA ILE A 95 -2.88 11.95 -15.84
C ILE A 95 -3.51 10.81 -16.64
N SER A 96 -3.29 10.80 -17.97
CA SER A 96 -3.73 9.71 -18.83
C SER A 96 -2.81 8.50 -18.68
N PHE A 97 -3.41 7.33 -18.56
CA PHE A 97 -2.71 6.04 -18.50
C PHE A 97 -3.34 5.00 -19.47
N ILE A 98 -4.12 5.48 -20.45
CA ILE A 98 -4.69 4.63 -21.51
C ILE A 98 -3.53 4.05 -22.33
N ASP A 99 -3.60 2.75 -22.63
CA ASP A 99 -2.59 1.98 -23.36
C ASP A 99 -1.19 1.99 -22.72
N ARG A 100 -1.10 2.30 -21.41
CA ARG A 100 0.15 2.29 -20.65
C ARG A 100 0.11 1.26 -19.52
N ASP A 101 1.28 0.79 -19.14
CA ASP A 101 1.43 0.00 -17.91
C ASP A 101 1.24 0.91 -16.71
N VAL A 102 0.56 0.40 -15.68
CA VAL A 102 0.33 1.08 -14.40
C VAL A 102 0.99 0.28 -13.28
N LEU A 103 1.74 0.94 -12.41
CA LEU A 103 2.24 0.37 -11.16
C LEU A 103 1.52 1.04 -9.97
N ILE A 104 0.71 0.28 -9.25
CA ILE A 104 0.02 0.73 -8.03
C ILE A 104 0.89 0.41 -6.82
N ILE A 105 1.19 1.43 -5.99
CA ILE A 105 1.99 1.27 -4.78
C ILE A 105 1.11 1.56 -3.56
N ASP A 106 0.97 0.57 -2.65
CA ASP A 106 0.20 0.70 -1.41
C ASP A 106 1.00 0.16 -0.21
N ASP A 107 0.63 0.54 1.01
CA ASP A 107 1.32 0.12 2.24
C ASP A 107 1.05 -1.35 2.58
N ILE A 108 -0.18 -1.82 2.45
CA ILE A 108 -0.59 -3.15 2.89
C ILE A 108 -1.67 -3.79 2.02
N LEU A 109 -1.49 -5.06 1.73
CA LEU A 109 -2.55 -5.95 1.26
C LEU A 109 -3.14 -6.71 2.45
N ASP A 110 -4.18 -6.14 3.07
CA ASP A 110 -5.00 -6.83 4.08
C ASP A 110 -6.10 -7.64 3.36
N GLU A 111 -7.37 -7.33 3.50
CA GLU A 111 -8.45 -8.00 2.76
C GLU A 111 -8.41 -7.72 1.25
N GLY A 112 -7.78 -6.62 0.82
CA GLY A 112 -7.54 -6.30 -0.58
C GLY A 112 -8.73 -5.68 -1.32
N HIS A 113 -9.80 -5.33 -0.65
CA HIS A 113 -10.96 -4.71 -1.29
C HIS A 113 -10.60 -3.40 -2.02
N THR A 114 -9.81 -2.53 -1.38
CA THR A 114 -9.39 -1.25 -1.96
C THR A 114 -8.48 -1.49 -3.16
N LEU A 115 -7.44 -2.30 -2.98
CA LEU A 115 -6.49 -2.62 -4.05
C LEU A 115 -7.20 -3.27 -5.25
N GLY A 116 -8.07 -4.26 -5.01
CA GLY A 116 -8.83 -4.92 -6.06
C GLY A 116 -9.72 -3.96 -6.86
N ALA A 117 -10.37 -3.01 -6.19
CA ALA A 117 -11.21 -2.02 -6.88
C ALA A 117 -10.38 -0.97 -7.64
N ILE A 118 -9.17 -0.62 -7.17
CA ILE A 118 -8.23 0.24 -7.91
C ILE A 118 -7.72 -0.48 -9.17
N ILE A 119 -7.38 -1.76 -9.07
CA ILE A 119 -6.98 -2.58 -10.22
C ILE A 119 -8.10 -2.59 -11.28
N ASP A 120 -9.34 -2.86 -10.86
CA ASP A 120 -10.49 -2.86 -11.77
C ASP A 120 -10.70 -1.48 -12.41
N PHE A 121 -10.59 -0.41 -11.64
CA PHE A 121 -10.66 0.96 -12.17
C PHE A 121 -9.60 1.19 -13.25
N CYS A 122 -8.35 0.84 -13.02
CA CYS A 122 -7.28 1.04 -13.99
C CYS A 122 -7.52 0.22 -15.27
N ARG A 123 -7.94 -1.03 -15.15
CA ARG A 123 -8.26 -1.90 -16.27
C ARG A 123 -9.43 -1.36 -17.11
N HIS A 124 -10.52 -0.96 -16.44
CA HIS A 124 -11.69 -0.39 -17.15
C HIS A 124 -11.39 0.97 -17.78
N ALA A 125 -10.46 1.73 -17.23
CA ALA A 125 -10.02 3.00 -17.80
C ALA A 125 -9.01 2.86 -18.96
N GLY A 126 -8.63 1.63 -19.33
CA GLY A 126 -7.83 1.35 -20.52
C GLY A 126 -6.33 1.21 -20.27
N ALA A 127 -5.89 0.90 -19.05
CA ALA A 127 -4.49 0.53 -18.82
C ALA A 127 -4.12 -0.72 -19.61
N ALA A 128 -2.93 -0.74 -20.24
CA ALA A 128 -2.42 -1.88 -20.98
C ALA A 128 -2.10 -3.07 -20.06
N ALA A 129 -1.47 -2.79 -18.94
CA ALA A 129 -1.25 -3.73 -17.84
C ALA A 129 -1.35 -3.01 -16.50
N VAL A 130 -1.68 -3.76 -15.45
CA VAL A 130 -1.74 -3.24 -14.07
C VAL A 130 -0.90 -4.12 -13.18
N HIS A 131 0.14 -3.54 -12.61
CA HIS A 131 1.06 -4.13 -11.67
C HIS A 131 0.83 -3.54 -10.27
N THR A 132 1.12 -4.30 -9.24
CA THR A 132 0.88 -3.92 -7.85
C THR A 132 2.10 -4.17 -6.98
N ALA A 133 2.49 -3.18 -6.19
CA ALA A 133 3.54 -3.28 -5.20
C ALA A 133 2.99 -2.95 -3.81
N VAL A 134 3.12 -3.85 -2.86
CA VAL A 134 2.72 -3.63 -1.47
C VAL A 134 3.90 -3.87 -0.54
N LEU A 135 4.04 -3.00 0.45
CA LEU A 135 5.11 -3.19 1.42
C LEU A 135 4.86 -4.43 2.27
N VAL A 136 3.62 -4.63 2.70
CA VAL A 136 3.21 -5.76 3.55
C VAL A 136 2.06 -6.54 2.93
N ASP A 137 2.17 -7.86 2.87
CA ASP A 137 1.04 -8.76 2.64
C ASP A 137 0.69 -9.48 3.95
N LYS A 138 -0.55 -9.32 4.41
CA LYS A 138 -1.06 -10.03 5.59
C LYS A 138 -1.44 -11.46 5.25
N ASP A 139 -0.90 -12.40 6.00
CA ASP A 139 -1.22 -13.83 5.86
C ASP A 139 -2.52 -14.17 6.59
N HIS A 140 -3.63 -14.24 5.85
CA HIS A 140 -4.93 -14.72 6.34
C HIS A 140 -5.85 -15.14 5.18
N GLN A 141 -6.95 -15.82 5.53
CA GLN A 141 -7.91 -16.37 4.57
C GLN A 141 -9.09 -15.43 4.22
N ARG A 142 -9.02 -14.15 4.62
CA ARG A 142 -10.11 -13.17 4.42
C ARG A 142 -9.91 -12.25 3.22
N LYS A 143 -9.11 -12.66 2.24
CA LYS A 143 -8.94 -11.87 1.01
C LYS A 143 -10.28 -11.73 0.29
N ALA A 144 -10.60 -10.52 -0.15
CA ALA A 144 -11.87 -10.19 -0.82
C ALA A 144 -12.08 -11.01 -2.11
N ARG A 145 -10.98 -11.40 -2.74
CA ARG A 145 -10.94 -12.30 -3.90
C ARG A 145 -9.87 -13.36 -3.64
N PRO A 146 -10.19 -14.65 -3.83
CA PRO A 146 -9.23 -15.73 -3.54
C PRO A 146 -7.94 -15.68 -4.38
N ASP A 147 -8.02 -15.06 -5.56
CA ASP A 147 -6.93 -14.91 -6.52
C ASP A 147 -6.18 -13.57 -6.42
N LEU A 148 -6.63 -12.66 -5.53
CA LEU A 148 -5.99 -11.36 -5.37
C LEU A 148 -4.64 -11.52 -4.68
N LYS A 149 -3.58 -11.25 -5.43
CA LYS A 149 -2.20 -11.19 -4.97
C LYS A 149 -1.56 -9.93 -5.52
N ALA A 150 -0.64 -9.36 -4.76
CA ALA A 150 0.21 -8.31 -5.30
C ALA A 150 1.36 -8.94 -6.11
N ASP A 151 1.79 -8.25 -7.17
CA ASP A 151 2.87 -8.73 -8.03
C ASP A 151 4.22 -8.61 -7.31
N TYR A 152 4.39 -7.53 -6.54
CA TYR A 152 5.58 -7.26 -5.75
C TYR A 152 5.21 -7.11 -4.29
N VAL A 153 5.74 -7.98 -3.44
CA VAL A 153 5.52 -7.98 -1.99
C VAL A 153 6.85 -7.80 -1.28
N GLY A 154 6.96 -6.81 -0.41
CA GLY A 154 8.14 -6.57 0.39
C GLY A 154 8.29 -7.58 1.53
N LEU A 155 7.28 -7.64 2.38
CA LEU A 155 7.26 -8.42 3.62
C LEU A 155 5.91 -9.10 3.81
N SER A 156 5.89 -10.20 4.52
CA SER A 156 4.64 -10.86 4.95
C SER A 156 4.48 -10.75 6.45
N CYS A 157 3.29 -10.57 6.95
CA CYS A 157 3.06 -10.57 8.39
C CYS A 157 1.81 -11.39 8.77
N VAL A 158 1.80 -11.85 10.02
CA VAL A 158 0.65 -12.51 10.63
C VAL A 158 -0.54 -11.55 10.75
N ASP A 159 -1.75 -12.11 10.88
CA ASP A 159 -2.99 -11.34 11.00
C ASP A 159 -3.12 -10.64 12.36
N ARG A 160 -2.41 -9.52 12.49
CA ARG A 160 -2.44 -8.63 13.66
C ARG A 160 -2.72 -7.19 13.21
N TYR A 161 -3.11 -6.33 14.13
CA TYR A 161 -3.20 -4.91 13.85
C TYR A 161 -1.80 -4.30 13.75
N VAL A 162 -1.36 -4.01 12.53
CA VAL A 162 -0.02 -3.48 12.27
C VAL A 162 -0.04 -2.00 11.92
N PHE A 163 1.04 -1.29 12.25
CA PHE A 163 1.23 0.12 11.97
C PHE A 163 2.72 0.44 11.72
N GLY A 164 2.99 1.63 11.24
CA GLY A 164 4.32 2.10 10.83
C GLY A 164 4.53 2.03 9.32
N TYR A 165 5.50 2.76 8.85
CA TYR A 165 5.92 2.85 7.44
C TYR A 165 4.77 3.12 6.45
N GLY A 166 3.81 3.97 6.84
CA GLY A 166 2.61 4.32 6.07
C GLY A 166 1.31 3.82 6.69
N MET A 167 1.29 2.61 7.25
CA MET A 167 0.16 2.05 7.98
C MET A 167 -0.10 2.81 9.29
N ASP A 168 -1.35 3.00 9.66
CA ASP A 168 -1.72 3.79 10.83
C ASP A 168 -2.36 3.02 11.98
N TYR A 169 -2.18 3.54 13.18
CA TYR A 169 -3.03 3.26 14.33
C TYR A 169 -3.92 4.48 14.60
N LYS A 170 -5.21 4.39 14.26
CA LYS A 170 -6.20 5.48 14.44
C LYS A 170 -5.75 6.84 13.88
N GLY A 171 -5.10 6.83 12.70
CA GLY A 171 -4.56 8.01 12.03
C GLY A 171 -3.14 8.40 12.43
N TYR A 172 -2.54 7.76 13.43
CA TYR A 172 -1.22 8.04 13.96
C TYR A 172 -0.19 6.98 13.58
N TRP A 173 1.08 7.24 13.87
CA TRP A 173 2.21 6.33 13.72
C TRP A 173 2.54 5.87 12.30
N ARG A 174 1.98 6.49 11.25
CA ARG A 174 2.44 6.25 9.88
C ARG A 174 3.92 6.54 9.69
N ASN A 175 4.47 7.42 10.52
CA ASN A 175 5.87 7.85 10.52
C ASN A 175 6.80 6.93 11.35
N ALA A 176 6.33 5.87 11.96
CA ALA A 176 7.19 4.94 12.68
C ALA A 176 8.14 4.22 11.70
N PRO A 177 9.47 4.15 11.99
CA PRO A 177 10.49 3.69 11.06
C PRO A 177 10.65 2.17 11.04
N GLY A 178 9.56 1.44 11.08
CA GLY A 178 9.51 -0.02 11.07
C GLY A 178 8.07 -0.47 10.98
N ILE A 179 7.84 -1.76 11.09
CA ILE A 179 6.51 -2.35 11.14
C ILE A 179 6.28 -2.95 12.51
N TYR A 180 5.25 -2.48 13.17
CA TYR A 180 4.92 -2.80 14.54
C TYR A 180 3.53 -3.40 14.62
N ALA A 181 3.33 -4.35 15.53
CA ALA A 181 2.01 -4.89 15.84
C ALA A 181 1.53 -4.41 17.20
N VAL A 182 0.26 -4.02 17.27
CA VAL A 182 -0.38 -3.69 18.54
C VAL A 182 -0.37 -4.90 19.45
N LYS A 183 0.05 -4.73 20.71
CA LYS A 183 0.13 -5.82 21.68
C LYS A 183 -1.27 -6.38 21.97
N GLY A 184 -1.42 -7.68 21.80
CA GLY A 184 -2.67 -8.39 22.13
C GLY A 184 -3.80 -8.25 21.10
N MET A 185 -3.51 -7.70 19.92
CA MET A 185 -4.46 -7.60 18.78
C MET A 185 -3.93 -8.32 17.57
#